data_263a98be725274132a61aaa209c5d743
#
_entry.id   263a98be725274132a61aaa209c5d743
#
_cell.length_a   1.000
_cell.length_b   1.000
_cell.length_c   1.000
_cell.angle_alpha   90.00
_cell.angle_beta   90.00
_cell.angle_gamma   90.00
#
_symmetry.space_group_name_H-M   'P 1'
#
loop_
_entity.id
_entity.type
_entity.pdbx_description
1 polymer ?
#
loop_
_entity_poly.entity_id
_entity_poly.type
_entity_poly.pdbx_seq_one_letter_code
_entity_poly.pdbx_strand_id
1 'polypeptide(L)'
;AEVLIRKRWYNPFPKIRYTERPDTAAAQLMEGSVLVICDTSPQVMILPTSIFDFMQETNDFYFPPLTGTYIRVVRHAVFWLTLFLTPTWYLLIMHPEFLPDWLSFILPTETGRIPIIAQLLLVEFMIDGLRMASLNTPSMLSNSLSVVGGLILGDFAVEIGWLIPEVILYMAFVAIANFTQR
;
A
#
# COMPACT_ATOMS: atom_id res chain seq x y z
N ALA A 1 9.25 17.98 13.67
CA ALA A 1 10.68 17.67 13.47
C ALA A 1 11.05 17.61 11.99
N GLU A 2 10.31 16.88 11.14
CA GLU A 2 10.61 16.74 9.69
C GLU A 2 10.75 18.06 8.94
N VAL A 3 9.84 19.00 9.18
CA VAL A 3 9.82 20.33 8.55
C VAL A 3 11.06 21.16 8.92
N LEU A 4 11.59 20.97 10.13
CA LEU A 4 12.77 21.67 10.60
C LEU A 4 14.07 21.09 10.03
N ILE A 5 14.11 19.78 9.80
CA ILE A 5 15.29 19.09 9.27
C ILE A 5 15.43 19.31 7.77
N ARG A 6 14.35 19.44 7.05
CA ARG A 6 14.37 19.65 5.59
C ARG A 6 13.20 20.50 5.08
N LYS A 7 13.48 21.72 4.63
CA LYS A 7 12.53 22.75 4.14
C LYS A 7 11.87 22.42 2.77
N ARG A 8 11.87 21.17 2.30
CA ARG A 8 11.26 20.82 1.00
C ARG A 8 9.83 20.30 1.21
N TRP A 9 8.87 21.20 1.30
CA TRP A 9 7.45 20.93 1.52
C TRP A 9 6.76 20.17 0.38
N TYR A 10 7.32 20.21 -0.84
CA TYR A 10 6.74 19.56 -2.02
C TYR A 10 7.13 18.09 -2.19
N ASN A 11 7.94 17.52 -1.32
CA ASN A 11 8.32 16.12 -1.41
C ASN A 11 7.40 15.28 -0.50
N PRO A 12 6.52 14.42 -1.07
CA PRO A 12 5.58 13.61 -0.32
C PRO A 12 6.26 12.42 0.41
N PHE A 13 7.50 12.07 0.04
CA PHE A 13 8.19 10.93 0.64
C PHE A 13 8.74 11.28 2.02
N PRO A 14 8.44 10.47 3.06
CA PRO A 14 8.99 10.65 4.39
C PRO A 14 10.51 10.50 4.36
N LYS A 15 11.19 11.27 5.20
CA LYS A 15 12.66 11.30 5.28
C LYS A 15 13.18 10.86 6.62
N ILE A 16 12.27 10.68 7.54
CA ILE A 16 12.50 10.24 8.89
C ILE A 16 11.66 9.01 9.12
N ARG A 17 12.27 7.97 9.60
CA ARG A 17 11.56 6.79 10.12
C ARG A 17 11.49 6.88 11.63
N TYR A 18 10.34 6.53 12.17
CA TYR A 18 10.13 6.47 13.62
C TYR A 18 10.08 5.02 14.06
N THR A 19 10.71 4.71 15.19
CA THR A 19 10.60 3.38 15.79
C THR A 19 10.52 3.50 17.31
N GLU A 20 9.73 2.61 17.92
CA GLU A 20 9.67 2.42 19.37
C GLU A 20 10.49 1.20 19.80
N ARG A 21 11.00 0.44 18.81
CA ARG A 21 11.73 -0.80 19.05
C ARG A 21 13.24 -0.53 19.16
N PRO A 22 13.87 -0.86 20.29
CA PRO A 22 15.30 -0.63 20.47
C PRO A 22 16.18 -1.52 19.57
N ASP A 23 15.71 -2.74 19.22
CA ASP A 23 16.40 -3.65 18.30
C ASP A 23 16.48 -3.06 16.89
N THR A 24 15.39 -2.48 16.41
CA THR A 24 15.33 -1.79 15.10
C THR A 24 16.26 -0.57 15.09
N ALA A 25 16.25 0.22 16.16
CA ALA A 25 17.13 1.37 16.29
C ALA A 25 18.61 0.94 16.28
N ALA A 26 18.96 -0.11 17.02
CA ALA A 26 20.31 -0.64 17.07
C ALA A 26 20.77 -1.17 15.70
N ALA A 27 19.93 -1.93 14.99
CA ALA A 27 20.22 -2.43 13.65
C ALA A 27 20.50 -1.29 12.66
N GLN A 28 19.67 -0.25 12.67
CA GLN A 28 19.83 0.91 11.79
C GLN A 28 21.10 1.73 12.14
N LEU A 29 21.46 1.80 13.42
CA LEU A 29 22.71 2.43 13.84
C LEU A 29 23.93 1.67 13.29
N MET A 30 23.87 0.35 13.30
CA MET A 30 24.94 -0.50 12.73
C MET A 30 25.05 -0.37 11.21
N GLU A 31 23.95 -0.04 10.52
CA GLU A 31 23.92 0.26 9.09
C GLU A 31 24.44 1.68 8.76
N GLY A 32 24.74 2.50 9.77
CA GLY A 32 25.28 3.84 9.60
C GLY A 32 24.26 4.97 9.65
N SER A 33 23.03 4.69 10.06
CA SER A 33 22.00 5.71 10.27
C SER A 33 22.25 6.50 11.54
N VAL A 34 21.81 7.75 11.55
CA VAL A 34 21.84 8.62 12.73
C VAL A 34 20.55 8.48 13.50
N LEU A 35 20.65 8.23 14.80
CA LEU A 35 19.51 8.17 15.69
C LEU A 35 19.35 9.48 16.47
N VAL A 36 18.14 10.03 16.47
CA VAL A 36 17.80 11.19 17.30
C VAL A 36 16.80 10.73 18.35
N ILE A 37 17.25 10.77 19.59
CA ILE A 37 16.46 10.39 20.77
C ILE A 37 16.07 11.69 21.49
N CYS A 38 14.78 11.91 21.63
CA CYS A 38 14.25 13.06 22.37
C CYS A 38 13.81 12.61 23.74
N ASP A 39 14.15 13.37 24.76
CA ASP A 39 13.67 13.13 26.10
C ASP A 39 12.14 13.21 26.15
N THR A 40 11.51 12.39 26.97
CA THR A 40 10.05 12.27 27.10
C THR A 40 9.30 11.73 25.85
N SER A 41 10.01 11.35 24.78
CA SER A 41 9.41 10.72 23.61
C SER A 41 9.68 9.21 23.61
N PRO A 42 8.66 8.35 23.43
CA PRO A 42 8.86 6.90 23.35
C PRO A 42 9.46 6.49 22.01
N GLN A 43 9.54 7.39 21.02
CA GLN A 43 9.95 7.11 19.67
C GLN A 43 11.34 7.68 19.38
N VAL A 44 12.13 6.89 18.66
CA VAL A 44 13.45 7.29 18.14
C VAL A 44 13.31 7.64 16.67
N MET A 45 13.88 8.75 16.25
CA MET A 45 13.95 9.16 14.86
C MET A 45 15.22 8.61 14.20
N ILE A 46 15.08 8.01 13.02
CA ILE A 46 16.15 7.42 12.23
C ILE A 46 16.33 8.26 10.97
N LEU A 47 17.57 8.65 10.68
CA LEU A 47 17.98 9.53 9.58
C LEU A 47 19.31 9.06 8.96
N PRO A 48 19.55 9.26 7.66
CA PRO A 48 18.57 9.56 6.60
C PRO A 48 17.74 8.31 6.30
N THR A 49 16.53 8.46 5.76
CA THR A 49 15.71 7.33 5.37
C THR A 49 15.52 7.31 3.85
N SER A 50 15.72 6.14 3.28
CA SER A 50 15.46 5.82 1.88
C SER A 50 14.12 5.12 1.72
N ILE A 51 13.54 5.13 0.52
CA ILE A 51 12.33 4.38 0.21
C ILE A 51 12.53 2.86 0.43
N PHE A 52 13.74 2.37 0.23
CA PHE A 52 14.09 0.95 0.44
C PHE A 52 14.08 0.55 1.93
N ASP A 53 14.30 1.49 2.84
CA ASP A 53 14.27 1.22 4.27
C ASP A 53 12.87 0.91 4.78
N PHE A 54 11.82 1.39 4.07
CA PHE A 54 10.43 1.03 4.35
C PHE A 54 10.06 -0.38 3.88
N MET A 55 10.86 -0.97 3.00
CA MET A 55 10.67 -2.35 2.54
C MET A 55 11.38 -3.38 3.42
N GLN A 56 12.26 -2.93 4.33
CA GLN A 56 13.00 -3.79 5.24
C GLN A 56 12.33 -3.80 6.61
N GLU A 57 12.12 -4.98 7.14
CA GLU A 57 11.63 -5.17 8.51
C GLU A 57 12.65 -5.94 9.32
N THR A 58 12.90 -5.46 10.55
CA THR A 58 13.89 -6.06 11.45
C THR A 58 13.54 -7.50 11.80
N ASN A 59 12.26 -7.85 11.81
CA ASN A 59 11.80 -9.21 12.05
C ASN A 59 12.32 -10.21 11.01
N ASP A 60 12.60 -9.78 9.78
CA ASP A 60 13.09 -10.66 8.70
C ASP A 60 14.47 -11.24 9.02
N PHE A 61 15.24 -10.60 9.90
CA PHE A 61 16.57 -11.06 10.33
C PHE A 61 16.51 -12.16 11.41
N TYR A 62 15.38 -12.31 12.10
CA TYR A 62 15.19 -13.35 13.11
C TYR A 62 14.79 -14.72 12.53
N PHE A 63 14.39 -14.75 11.26
CA PHE A 63 14.05 -15.99 10.58
C PHE A 63 15.31 -16.70 10.02
N PRO A 64 15.25 -18.03 9.80
CA PRO A 64 16.29 -18.75 9.08
C PRO A 64 16.58 -18.07 7.73
N PRO A 65 17.83 -18.08 7.23
CA PRO A 65 18.23 -17.31 6.06
C PRO A 65 17.35 -17.51 4.82
N LEU A 66 16.93 -18.74 4.59
CA LEU A 66 16.06 -19.07 3.44
C LEU A 66 14.67 -18.45 3.57
N THR A 67 14.06 -18.55 4.75
CA THR A 67 12.73 -17.98 5.02
C THR A 67 12.77 -16.45 5.01
N GLY A 68 13.80 -15.86 5.62
CA GLY A 68 13.97 -14.40 5.62
C GLY A 68 14.19 -13.84 4.21
N THR A 69 14.96 -14.54 3.37
CA THR A 69 15.15 -14.15 1.97
C THR A 69 13.86 -14.25 1.18
N TYR A 70 13.09 -15.33 1.36
CA TYR A 70 11.79 -15.50 0.71
C TYR A 70 10.82 -14.35 1.06
N ILE A 71 10.68 -14.01 2.34
CA ILE A 71 9.81 -12.92 2.81
C ILE A 71 10.24 -11.58 2.21
N ARG A 72 11.54 -11.30 2.12
CA ARG A 72 12.04 -10.08 1.49
C ARG A 72 11.70 -10.01 0.01
N VAL A 73 11.90 -11.10 -0.73
CA VAL A 73 11.55 -11.18 -2.15
C VAL A 73 10.05 -10.94 -2.35
N VAL A 74 9.20 -11.57 -1.55
CA VAL A 74 7.74 -11.36 -1.60
C VAL A 74 7.39 -9.92 -1.32
N ARG A 75 7.99 -9.29 -0.31
CA ARG A 75 7.74 -7.87 0.03
C ARG A 75 8.13 -6.93 -1.11
N HIS A 76 9.27 -7.16 -1.75
CA HIS A 76 9.67 -6.39 -2.93
C HIS A 76 8.73 -6.62 -4.11
N ALA A 77 8.33 -7.87 -4.36
CA ALA A 77 7.37 -8.19 -5.42
C ALA A 77 6.01 -7.50 -5.18
N VAL A 78 5.52 -7.53 -3.95
CA VAL A 78 4.28 -6.85 -3.54
C VAL A 78 4.38 -5.34 -3.74
N PHE A 79 5.49 -4.73 -3.38
CA PHE A 79 5.72 -3.30 -3.61
C PHE A 79 5.64 -2.92 -5.09
N TRP A 80 6.37 -3.64 -5.94
CA TRP A 80 6.35 -3.39 -7.38
C TRP A 80 4.98 -3.66 -8.00
N LEU A 81 4.31 -4.70 -7.53
CA LEU A 81 2.94 -5.02 -7.95
C LEU A 81 1.98 -3.89 -7.60
N THR A 82 2.03 -3.35 -6.38
CA THR A 82 1.20 -2.22 -5.97
C THR A 82 1.41 -1.00 -6.86
N LEU A 83 2.67 -0.73 -7.22
CA LEU A 83 3.01 0.45 -8.01
C LEU A 83 2.62 0.31 -9.49
N PHE A 84 2.81 -0.88 -10.07
CA PHE A 84 2.67 -1.07 -11.51
C PHE A 84 1.37 -1.76 -11.95
N LEU A 85 0.69 -2.51 -11.08
CA LEU A 85 -0.50 -3.28 -11.46
C LEU A 85 -1.57 -2.40 -12.11
N THR A 86 -2.01 -1.39 -11.39
CA THR A 86 -3.10 -0.50 -11.83
C THR A 86 -2.75 0.30 -13.09
N PRO A 87 -1.58 0.98 -13.18
CA PRO A 87 -1.21 1.70 -14.39
C PRO A 87 -1.03 0.80 -15.60
N THR A 88 -0.41 -0.38 -15.41
CA THR A 88 -0.19 -1.34 -16.51
C THR A 88 -1.50 -1.90 -17.02
N TRP A 89 -2.40 -2.29 -16.11
CA TRP A 89 -3.72 -2.77 -16.49
C TRP A 89 -4.52 -1.71 -17.24
N TYR A 90 -4.51 -0.47 -16.76
CA TYR A 90 -5.17 0.64 -17.46
C TYR A 90 -4.58 0.89 -18.85
N LEU A 91 -3.24 0.81 -18.98
CA LEU A 91 -2.57 0.93 -20.28
C LEU A 91 -3.01 -0.19 -21.24
N LEU A 92 -3.11 -1.43 -20.76
CA LEU A 92 -3.55 -2.57 -21.58
C LEU A 92 -4.99 -2.43 -22.07
N ILE A 93 -5.87 -1.82 -21.26
CA ILE A 93 -7.24 -1.52 -21.68
C ILE A 93 -7.25 -0.48 -22.81
N MET A 94 -6.40 0.54 -22.71
CA MET A 94 -6.31 1.59 -23.72
C MET A 94 -5.68 1.10 -25.03
N HIS A 95 -4.81 0.10 -24.96
CA HIS A 95 -4.06 -0.46 -26.08
C HIS A 95 -4.16 -1.99 -26.10
N PRO A 96 -5.32 -2.55 -26.47
CA PRO A 96 -5.54 -4.00 -26.49
C PRO A 96 -4.63 -4.72 -27.52
N GLU A 97 -4.07 -4.00 -28.48
CA GLU A 97 -3.13 -4.51 -29.50
C GLU A 97 -1.82 -5.07 -28.91
N PHE A 98 -1.42 -4.63 -27.71
CA PHE A 98 -0.23 -5.16 -27.03
C PHE A 98 -0.49 -6.44 -26.27
N LEU A 99 -1.77 -6.86 -26.16
CA LEU A 99 -2.16 -8.01 -25.36
C LEU A 99 -2.18 -9.27 -26.25
N PRO A 100 -1.43 -10.32 -25.89
CA PRO A 100 -1.57 -11.61 -26.57
C PRO A 100 -2.95 -12.23 -26.28
N ASP A 101 -3.47 -12.98 -27.26
CA ASP A 101 -4.84 -13.55 -27.21
C ASP A 101 -5.14 -14.38 -25.95
N TRP A 102 -4.14 -15.08 -25.41
CA TRP A 102 -4.28 -15.90 -24.20
C TRP A 102 -4.48 -15.08 -22.91
N LEU A 103 -4.17 -13.77 -22.92
CA LEU A 103 -4.38 -12.85 -21.82
C LEU A 103 -5.64 -11.98 -21.98
N SER A 104 -6.43 -12.19 -23.00
CA SER A 104 -7.64 -11.40 -23.29
C SER A 104 -8.66 -11.39 -22.14
N PHE A 105 -8.62 -12.39 -21.27
CA PHE A 105 -9.48 -12.48 -20.08
C PHE A 105 -9.23 -11.37 -19.03
N ILE A 106 -8.10 -10.64 -19.14
CA ILE A 106 -7.75 -9.53 -18.23
C ILE A 106 -8.52 -8.26 -18.61
N LEU A 107 -8.95 -8.16 -19.85
CA LEU A 107 -9.70 -7.01 -20.33
C LEU A 107 -11.12 -7.04 -19.80
N PRO A 108 -11.70 -5.87 -19.46
CA PRO A 108 -13.09 -5.80 -19.03
C PRO A 108 -14.03 -6.27 -20.15
N THR A 109 -14.99 -7.09 -19.80
CA THR A 109 -16.00 -7.62 -20.73
C THR A 109 -17.15 -6.65 -20.93
N GLU A 110 -17.38 -5.78 -19.94
CA GLU A 110 -18.47 -4.81 -19.95
C GLU A 110 -17.93 -3.38 -19.78
N THR A 111 -18.59 -2.43 -20.44
CA THR A 111 -18.30 -1.01 -20.27
C THR A 111 -19.23 -0.45 -19.20
N GLY A 112 -18.65 -0.07 -18.06
CA GLY A 112 -19.40 0.64 -17.02
C GLY A 112 -19.90 2.02 -17.48
N ARG A 113 -20.84 2.60 -16.75
CA ARG A 113 -21.36 3.96 -17.02
C ARG A 113 -20.32 5.06 -16.77
N ILE A 114 -19.32 4.77 -15.95
CA ILE A 114 -18.26 5.72 -15.54
C ILE A 114 -16.97 5.32 -16.25
N PRO A 115 -16.16 6.29 -16.72
CA PRO A 115 -14.84 5.99 -17.28
C PRO A 115 -13.98 5.18 -16.30
N ILE A 116 -13.23 4.20 -16.81
CA ILE A 116 -12.45 3.27 -15.96
C ILE A 116 -11.49 4.00 -15.03
N ILE A 117 -10.83 5.07 -15.50
CA ILE A 117 -9.95 5.86 -14.65
C ILE A 117 -10.69 6.49 -13.46
N ALA A 118 -11.91 6.96 -13.67
CA ALA A 118 -12.71 7.53 -12.59
C ALA A 118 -13.19 6.44 -11.61
N GLN A 119 -13.48 5.23 -12.10
CA GLN A 119 -13.77 4.09 -11.25
C GLN A 119 -12.58 3.71 -10.38
N LEU A 120 -11.37 3.65 -10.95
CA LEU A 120 -10.12 3.37 -10.21
C LEU A 120 -9.89 4.39 -9.11
N LEU A 121 -9.98 5.68 -9.42
CA LEU A 121 -9.81 6.76 -8.44
C LEU A 121 -10.88 6.74 -7.35
N LEU A 122 -12.12 6.42 -7.71
CA LEU A 122 -13.21 6.32 -6.74
C LEU A 122 -12.97 5.17 -5.75
N VAL A 123 -12.58 4.00 -6.25
CA VAL A 123 -12.31 2.83 -5.41
C VAL A 123 -11.08 3.07 -4.52
N GLU A 124 -10.01 3.70 -5.04
CA GLU A 124 -8.84 4.10 -4.24
C GLU A 124 -9.25 5.04 -3.10
N PHE A 125 -10.03 6.06 -3.40
CA PHE A 125 -10.54 6.99 -2.38
C PHE A 125 -11.40 6.28 -1.33
N MET A 126 -12.22 5.30 -1.74
CA MET A 126 -13.03 4.51 -0.81
C MET A 126 -12.17 3.62 0.10
N ILE A 127 -11.13 2.97 -0.45
CA ILE A 127 -10.19 2.15 0.31
C ILE A 127 -9.43 3.01 1.33
N ASP A 128 -8.94 4.17 0.92
CA ASP A 128 -8.27 5.12 1.82
C ASP A 128 -9.22 5.63 2.91
N GLY A 129 -10.45 5.92 2.56
CA GLY A 129 -11.50 6.30 3.52
C GLY A 129 -11.77 5.22 4.56
N LEU A 130 -11.89 3.95 4.13
CA LEU A 130 -12.04 2.82 5.04
C LEU A 130 -10.81 2.63 5.94
N ARG A 131 -9.61 2.82 5.39
CA ARG A 131 -8.37 2.80 6.15
C ARG A 131 -8.33 3.87 7.23
N MET A 132 -8.69 5.11 6.88
CA MET A 132 -8.78 6.21 7.86
C MET A 132 -9.85 5.96 8.91
N ALA A 133 -11.01 5.43 8.53
CA ALA A 133 -12.06 5.07 9.47
C ALA A 133 -11.62 3.99 10.44
N SER A 134 -10.86 2.99 9.97
CA SER A 134 -10.35 1.90 10.82
C SER A 134 -9.36 2.36 11.89
N LEU A 135 -8.59 3.42 11.62
CA LEU A 135 -7.65 4.00 12.57
C LEU A 135 -8.36 4.74 13.75
N ASN A 136 -9.57 5.25 13.49
CA ASN A 136 -10.31 6.07 14.43
C ASN A 136 -11.40 5.29 15.21
N THR A 137 -11.65 4.03 14.85
CA THR A 137 -12.67 3.20 15.50
C THR A 137 -12.05 2.12 16.38
N PRO A 138 -12.70 1.75 17.51
CA PRO A 138 -12.29 0.61 18.32
C PRO A 138 -12.25 -0.68 17.48
N SER A 139 -11.25 -1.52 17.69
CA SER A 139 -10.95 -2.69 16.86
C SER A 139 -12.12 -3.65 16.59
N MET A 140 -13.02 -3.81 17.57
CA MET A 140 -14.20 -4.69 17.44
C MET A 140 -15.23 -4.17 16.42
N LEU A 141 -15.45 -2.84 16.38
CA LEU A 141 -16.39 -2.21 15.44
C LEU A 141 -15.77 -1.98 14.06
N SER A 142 -14.46 -1.76 14.01
CA SER A 142 -13.72 -1.54 12.77
C SER A 142 -13.83 -2.72 11.81
N ASN A 143 -13.69 -3.96 12.31
CA ASN A 143 -13.79 -5.16 11.47
C ASN A 143 -15.20 -5.31 10.88
N SER A 144 -16.24 -5.14 11.68
CA SER A 144 -17.62 -5.24 11.20
C SER A 144 -17.96 -4.17 10.17
N LEU A 145 -17.54 -2.93 10.42
CA LEU A 145 -17.79 -1.80 9.54
C LEU A 145 -17.06 -1.97 8.20
N SER A 146 -15.82 -2.46 8.21
CA SER A 146 -15.04 -2.70 7.00
C SER A 146 -15.64 -3.81 6.14
N VAL A 147 -16.10 -4.91 6.75
CA VAL A 147 -16.75 -6.01 6.02
C VAL A 147 -18.09 -5.57 5.44
N VAL A 148 -18.94 -4.97 6.25
CA VAL A 148 -20.27 -4.52 5.79
C VAL A 148 -20.12 -3.40 4.75
N GLY A 149 -19.26 -2.42 4.99
CA GLY A 149 -18.99 -1.34 4.05
C GLY A 149 -18.43 -1.84 2.72
N GLY A 150 -17.47 -2.76 2.75
CA GLY A 150 -16.88 -3.35 1.55
C GLY A 150 -17.88 -4.16 0.73
N LEU A 151 -18.70 -5.00 1.37
CA LEU A 151 -19.74 -5.78 0.70
C LEU A 151 -20.83 -4.88 0.11
N ILE A 152 -21.37 -3.96 0.90
CA ILE A 152 -22.46 -3.08 0.43
C ILE A 152 -21.97 -2.20 -0.72
N LEU A 153 -20.81 -1.56 -0.57
CA LEU A 153 -20.29 -0.67 -1.61
C LEU A 153 -19.86 -1.44 -2.86
N GLY A 154 -19.28 -2.64 -2.70
CA GLY A 154 -18.86 -3.46 -3.82
C GLY A 154 -20.04 -4.01 -4.61
N ASP A 155 -20.94 -4.73 -3.96
CA ASP A 155 -22.07 -5.40 -4.63
C ASP A 155 -23.03 -4.40 -5.26
N PHE A 156 -23.46 -3.38 -4.51
CA PHE A 156 -24.39 -2.38 -5.06
C PHE A 156 -23.78 -1.52 -6.15
N ALA A 157 -22.50 -1.17 -6.05
CA ALA A 157 -21.84 -0.37 -7.08
C ALA A 157 -21.72 -1.11 -8.42
N VAL A 158 -21.53 -2.44 -8.37
CA VAL A 158 -21.55 -3.31 -9.56
C VAL A 158 -22.98 -3.46 -10.08
N GLU A 159 -23.94 -3.74 -9.22
CA GLU A 159 -25.35 -3.93 -9.60
C GLU A 159 -25.96 -2.71 -10.30
N ILE A 160 -25.61 -1.50 -9.80
CA ILE A 160 -26.02 -0.23 -10.41
C ILE A 160 -25.25 0.06 -11.72
N GLY A 161 -24.15 -0.63 -11.97
CA GLY A 161 -23.29 -0.44 -13.15
C GLY A 161 -22.37 0.79 -13.04
N TRP A 162 -22.07 1.25 -11.83
CA TRP A 162 -21.08 2.29 -11.59
C TRP A 162 -19.65 1.76 -11.66
N LEU A 163 -19.45 0.59 -11.09
CA LEU A 163 -18.16 -0.11 -11.09
C LEU A 163 -18.28 -1.41 -11.88
N ILE A 164 -17.21 -1.74 -12.58
CA ILE A 164 -17.06 -3.05 -13.21
C ILE A 164 -16.35 -4.01 -12.26
N PRO A 165 -16.68 -5.31 -12.27
CA PRO A 165 -16.11 -6.31 -11.37
C PRO A 165 -14.58 -6.38 -11.44
N GLU A 166 -14.01 -6.19 -12.63
CA GLU A 166 -12.57 -6.22 -12.87
C GLU A 166 -11.85 -5.09 -12.12
N VAL A 167 -12.42 -3.88 -12.07
CA VAL A 167 -11.85 -2.76 -11.30
C VAL A 167 -11.78 -3.12 -9.83
N ILE A 168 -12.86 -3.69 -9.28
CA ILE A 168 -12.91 -4.09 -7.87
C ILE A 168 -11.88 -5.17 -7.58
N LEU A 169 -11.74 -6.17 -8.48
CA LEU A 169 -10.78 -7.25 -8.34
C LEU A 169 -9.34 -6.73 -8.28
N TYR A 170 -8.93 -5.91 -9.26
CA TYR A 170 -7.56 -5.39 -9.32
C TYR A 170 -7.27 -4.43 -8.16
N MET A 171 -8.23 -3.60 -7.78
CA MET A 171 -8.07 -2.70 -6.64
C MET A 171 -8.04 -3.45 -5.30
N ALA A 172 -8.75 -4.58 -5.17
CA ALA A 172 -8.65 -5.45 -4.01
C ALA A 172 -7.24 -6.05 -3.86
N PHE A 173 -6.61 -6.49 -4.96
CA PHE A 173 -5.22 -6.93 -4.93
C PHE A 173 -4.27 -5.82 -4.49
N VAL A 174 -4.44 -4.60 -5.02
CA VAL A 174 -3.62 -3.44 -4.63
C VAL A 174 -3.84 -3.10 -3.15
N ALA A 175 -5.08 -3.14 -2.66
CA ALA A 175 -5.40 -2.89 -1.26
C ALA A 175 -4.73 -3.91 -0.33
N ILE A 176 -4.84 -5.20 -0.63
CA ILE A 176 -4.17 -6.26 0.15
C ILE A 176 -2.66 -6.06 0.14
N ALA A 177 -2.09 -5.73 -1.02
CA ALA A 177 -0.68 -5.44 -1.16
C ALA A 177 -0.24 -4.24 -0.31
N ASN A 178 -1.03 -3.15 -0.29
CA ASN A 178 -0.79 -1.97 0.54
C ASN A 178 -0.85 -2.27 2.05
N PHE A 179 -1.76 -3.16 2.48
CA PHE A 179 -1.83 -3.57 3.89
C PHE A 179 -0.65 -4.44 4.33
N THR A 180 0.04 -5.07 3.41
CA THR A 180 1.24 -5.89 3.70
C THR A 180 2.48 -5.02 3.92
N GLN A 181 2.46 -3.78 3.43
CA GLN A 181 3.53 -2.80 3.59
C GLN A 181 3.24 -1.90 4.80
N ARG A 182 4.10 -1.93 5.81
CA ARG A 182 4.03 -1.07 7.00
C ARG A 182 5.14 -0.04 7.01
#